data_5733da2da2215bbd57bc9fec435dc102
#
_entry.id   5733da2da2215bbd57bc9fec435dc102
#
_cell.length_a   1.000
_cell.length_b   1.000
_cell.length_c   1.000
_cell.angle_alpha   90.00
_cell.angle_beta   90.00
_cell.angle_gamma   90.00
#
_symmetry.space_group_name_H-M   'P 1'
#
loop_
_entity.id
_entity.type
_entity.pdbx_description
1 polymer ?
#
loop_
_entity_poly.entity_id
_entity_poly.type
_entity_poly.pdbx_seq_one_letter_code
_entity_poly.pdbx_strand_id
1 'polypeptide(L)'
;MDCQILILYFSRHGSTKQLARQIARGVESTPHCEAILRTVEELSPHSHTPSDPIATLDELKQCDGLALGSPVWFGNMAAPLKHFWDQTTPLWVNGDLIDKPACVFTSSSSMHGGQETTLQSMMTPLLHHGMMVLGIPYSEPELHTTQSGGTPYGASSVGQEPSLTAEEIRLAQQLGKRLATTAKKLKGSQ
;
A
#
# COMPACT_ATOMS: atom_id res chain seq x y z
N MET A 1 -11.63 20.56 -2.33
CA MET A 1 -11.63 19.37 -1.45
C MET A 1 -10.22 18.79 -1.49
N ASP A 2 -9.68 18.40 -0.34
CA ASP A 2 -8.36 17.81 -0.27
C ASP A 2 -8.35 16.43 -0.99
N CYS A 3 -7.18 16.05 -1.51
CA CYS A 3 -7.00 14.77 -2.18
C CYS A 3 -6.85 13.68 -1.11
N GLN A 4 -7.69 12.66 -1.14
CA GLN A 4 -7.72 11.59 -0.14
C GLN A 4 -7.04 10.32 -0.64
N ILE A 5 -5.99 9.91 0.04
CA ILE A 5 -5.25 8.68 -0.27
C ILE A 5 -5.56 7.63 0.79
N LEU A 6 -6.21 6.55 0.37
CA LEU A 6 -6.47 5.40 1.22
C LEU A 6 -5.19 4.54 1.33
N ILE A 7 -4.73 4.30 2.54
CA ILE A 7 -3.64 3.36 2.83
C ILE A 7 -4.26 2.15 3.52
N LEU A 8 -4.56 1.15 2.71
CA LEU A 8 -5.22 -0.09 3.12
C LEU A 8 -4.18 -1.19 3.31
N TYR A 9 -4.14 -1.78 4.49
CA TYR A 9 -3.14 -2.80 4.77
C TYR A 9 -3.63 -3.87 5.74
N PHE A 10 -2.95 -5.03 5.72
CA PHE A 10 -2.99 -6.01 6.78
C PHE A 10 -1.63 -6.08 7.48
N SER A 11 -1.63 -6.23 8.80
CA SER A 11 -0.39 -6.38 9.58
C SER A 11 -0.64 -7.13 10.88
N ARG A 12 -0.08 -8.34 11.03
CA ARG A 12 -0.21 -9.13 12.26
C ARG A 12 0.79 -8.72 13.33
N HIS A 13 2.03 -8.44 12.95
CA HIS A 13 3.14 -8.17 13.88
C HIS A 13 3.67 -6.73 13.84
N GLY A 14 3.06 -5.86 13.03
CA GLY A 14 3.38 -4.43 13.00
C GLY A 14 4.31 -3.98 11.88
N SER A 15 5.09 -4.85 11.23
CA SER A 15 6.06 -4.45 10.19
C SER A 15 5.40 -3.75 9.00
N THR A 16 4.35 -4.36 8.41
CA THR A 16 3.59 -3.73 7.31
C THR A 16 2.95 -2.41 7.75
N LYS A 17 2.44 -2.33 9.01
CA LYS A 17 1.88 -1.11 9.58
C LYS A 17 2.91 0.02 9.64
N GLN A 18 4.17 -0.28 9.96
CA GLN A 18 5.22 0.74 9.99
C GLN A 18 5.48 1.32 8.61
N LEU A 19 5.53 0.49 7.56
CA LEU A 19 5.60 0.98 6.18
C LEU A 19 4.39 1.85 5.83
N ALA A 20 3.18 1.42 6.20
CA ALA A 20 1.96 2.20 5.99
C ALA A 20 2.06 3.60 6.61
N ARG A 21 2.60 3.71 7.83
CA ARG A 21 2.86 4.99 8.50
C ARG A 21 3.87 5.87 7.76
N GLN A 22 4.91 5.28 7.16
CA GLN A 22 5.88 6.05 6.38
C GLN A 22 5.29 6.52 5.04
N ILE A 23 4.49 5.67 4.39
CA ILE A 23 3.75 6.06 3.18
C ILE A 23 2.80 7.23 3.50
N ALA A 24 2.09 7.17 4.64
CA ALA A 24 1.22 8.26 5.09
C ALA A 24 1.99 9.59 5.22
N ARG A 25 3.15 9.58 5.86
CA ARG A 25 4.01 10.78 5.95
C ARG A 25 4.42 11.31 4.57
N GLY A 26 4.68 10.42 3.61
CA GLY A 26 4.94 10.79 2.22
C GLY A 26 3.73 11.48 1.57
N VAL A 27 2.54 10.93 1.75
CA VAL A 27 1.28 11.53 1.27
C VAL A 27 1.08 12.92 1.86
N GLU A 28 1.16 13.06 3.19
CA GLU A 28 0.95 14.31 3.94
C GLU A 28 2.02 15.38 3.64
N SER A 29 3.17 14.99 3.11
CA SER A 29 4.19 15.94 2.61
C SER A 29 3.74 16.67 1.34
N THR A 30 2.66 16.22 0.69
CA THR A 30 2.09 16.83 -0.51
C THR A 30 0.95 17.77 -0.09
N PRO A 31 1.03 19.08 -0.36
CA PRO A 31 -0.02 20.04 0.05
C PRO A 31 -1.40 19.63 -0.45
N HIS A 32 -2.41 19.76 0.42
CA HIS A 32 -3.80 19.38 0.13
C HIS A 32 -4.00 17.89 -0.18
N CYS A 33 -3.18 17.03 0.40
CA CYS A 33 -3.37 15.58 0.38
C CYS A 33 -3.46 15.06 1.82
N GLU A 34 -4.42 14.18 2.06
CA GLU A 34 -4.69 13.54 3.35
C GLU A 34 -4.48 12.02 3.23
N ALA A 35 -3.84 11.42 4.22
CA ALA A 35 -3.65 9.98 4.31
C ALA A 35 -4.70 9.35 5.24
N ILE A 36 -5.50 8.44 4.71
CA ILE A 36 -6.51 7.68 5.46
C ILE A 36 -6.00 6.26 5.67
N LEU A 37 -5.54 5.96 6.89
CA LEU A 37 -5.04 4.61 7.20
C LEU A 37 -6.21 3.71 7.62
N ARG A 38 -6.28 2.53 6.98
CA ARG A 38 -7.25 1.49 7.26
C ARG A 38 -6.61 0.11 7.25
N THR A 39 -7.20 -0.78 8.02
CA THR A 39 -6.82 -2.19 8.01
C THR A 39 -8.02 -3.06 7.66
N VAL A 40 -7.82 -4.37 7.61
CA VAL A 40 -8.88 -5.36 7.39
C VAL A 40 -9.05 -6.25 8.60
N GLU A 41 -10.20 -6.92 8.70
CA GLU A 41 -10.45 -7.88 9.76
C GLU A 41 -9.48 -9.06 9.70
N GLU A 42 -9.01 -9.50 10.86
CA GLU A 42 -8.25 -10.75 10.99
C GLU A 42 -9.21 -11.94 10.92
N LEU A 43 -8.86 -12.94 10.11
CA LEU A 43 -9.69 -14.16 9.95
C LEU A 43 -9.38 -15.23 11.00
N SER A 44 -8.36 -15.05 11.82
CA SER A 44 -8.00 -15.99 12.87
C SER A 44 -8.88 -15.82 14.11
N PRO A 45 -9.32 -16.92 14.77
CA PRO A 45 -10.08 -16.86 16.02
C PRO A 45 -9.32 -16.24 17.20
N HIS A 46 -8.00 -16.12 17.12
CA HIS A 46 -7.13 -15.46 18.12
C HIS A 46 -6.74 -14.03 17.71
N SER A 47 -7.69 -13.29 17.15
CA SER A 47 -7.45 -11.95 16.64
C SER A 47 -7.12 -10.94 17.73
N HIS A 48 -6.07 -10.14 17.50
CA HIS A 48 -5.88 -8.89 18.21
C HIS A 48 -6.84 -7.83 17.68
N THR A 49 -7.36 -7.00 18.56
CA THR A 49 -8.14 -5.83 18.12
C THR A 49 -7.28 -4.96 17.21
N PRO A 50 -7.73 -4.67 15.98
CA PRO A 50 -6.99 -3.81 15.09
C PRO A 50 -6.75 -2.43 15.71
N SER A 51 -5.57 -1.89 15.55
CA SER A 51 -5.21 -0.56 16.08
C SER A 51 -5.65 0.60 15.17
N ASP A 52 -5.95 0.32 13.91
CA ASP A 52 -6.51 1.27 12.94
C ASP A 52 -7.92 0.82 12.56
N PRO A 53 -8.80 1.74 12.16
CA PRO A 53 -10.17 1.41 11.75
C PRO A 53 -10.19 0.42 10.57
N ILE A 54 -11.21 -0.44 10.56
CA ILE A 54 -11.45 -1.37 9.45
C ILE A 54 -11.95 -0.59 8.23
N ALA A 55 -11.41 -0.92 7.07
CA ALA A 55 -11.81 -0.32 5.79
C ALA A 55 -13.23 -0.69 5.40
N THR A 56 -13.91 0.24 4.76
CA THR A 56 -15.19 0.02 4.08
C THR A 56 -15.04 0.10 2.57
N LEU A 57 -15.96 -0.53 1.84
CA LEU A 57 -16.01 -0.40 0.38
C LEU A 57 -16.30 1.04 -0.07
N ASP A 58 -17.04 1.80 0.71
CA ASP A 58 -17.33 3.21 0.43
C ASP A 58 -16.07 4.07 0.51
N GLU A 59 -15.21 3.85 1.50
CA GLU A 59 -13.92 4.55 1.59
C GLU A 59 -13.00 4.22 0.40
N LEU A 60 -12.98 2.95 -0.04
CA LEU A 60 -12.25 2.54 -1.24
C LEU A 60 -12.84 3.19 -2.51
N LYS A 61 -14.16 3.27 -2.61
CA LYS A 61 -14.84 3.96 -3.71
C LYS A 61 -14.54 5.45 -3.73
N GLN A 62 -14.48 6.12 -2.58
CA GLN A 62 -14.35 7.56 -2.48
C GLN A 62 -12.91 8.07 -2.55
N CYS A 63 -11.91 7.23 -2.32
CA CYS A 63 -10.51 7.65 -2.34
C CYS A 63 -10.08 8.13 -3.74
N ASP A 64 -9.13 9.08 -3.77
CA ASP A 64 -8.51 9.59 -4.99
C ASP A 64 -7.28 8.76 -5.41
N GLY A 65 -6.79 7.89 -4.53
CA GLY A 65 -5.67 6.98 -4.77
C GLY A 65 -5.54 5.94 -3.65
N LEU A 66 -4.89 4.82 -3.95
CA LEU A 66 -4.79 3.67 -3.05
C LEU A 66 -3.33 3.22 -2.86
N ALA A 67 -2.88 3.07 -1.61
CA ALA A 67 -1.72 2.26 -1.28
C ALA A 67 -2.18 0.96 -0.62
N LEU A 68 -1.85 -0.20 -1.24
CA LEU A 68 -2.28 -1.52 -0.77
C LEU A 68 -1.10 -2.29 -0.19
N GLY A 69 -1.20 -2.75 1.07
CA GLY A 69 -0.11 -3.38 1.78
C GLY A 69 -0.42 -4.69 2.47
N SER A 70 0.51 -5.64 2.38
CA SER A 70 0.41 -6.95 3.00
C SER A 70 1.78 -7.44 3.48
N PRO A 71 1.87 -8.22 4.58
CA PRO A 71 3.04 -9.04 4.80
C PRO A 71 3.14 -10.13 3.71
N VAL A 72 4.36 -10.62 3.49
CA VAL A 72 4.59 -11.77 2.62
C VAL A 72 4.10 -13.04 3.31
N TRP A 73 3.06 -13.66 2.77
CA TRP A 73 2.62 -14.99 3.16
C TRP A 73 2.73 -15.93 1.96
N PHE A 74 3.77 -16.78 1.97
CA PHE A 74 4.07 -17.73 0.88
C PHE A 74 4.17 -17.07 -0.50
N GLY A 75 4.82 -15.89 -0.58
CA GLY A 75 5.00 -15.15 -1.83
C GLY A 75 3.74 -14.44 -2.34
N ASN A 76 2.71 -14.31 -1.50
CA ASN A 76 1.43 -13.68 -1.85
C ASN A 76 0.94 -12.77 -0.72
N MET A 77 -0.14 -11.99 -0.99
CA MET A 77 -0.80 -11.22 0.06
C MET A 77 -1.46 -12.15 1.08
N ALA A 78 -1.56 -11.67 2.32
CA ALA A 78 -2.23 -12.39 3.40
C ALA A 78 -3.71 -12.60 3.12
N ALA A 79 -4.25 -13.75 3.53
CA ALA A 79 -5.64 -14.12 3.32
C ALA A 79 -6.67 -13.07 3.81
N PRO A 80 -6.49 -12.38 4.96
CA PRO A 80 -7.41 -11.32 5.37
C PRO A 80 -7.53 -10.19 4.35
N LEU A 81 -6.41 -9.75 3.76
CA LEU A 81 -6.42 -8.70 2.74
C LEU A 81 -7.09 -9.20 1.45
N LYS A 82 -6.79 -10.42 1.03
CA LYS A 82 -7.44 -11.03 -0.14
C LYS A 82 -8.93 -11.21 0.07
N HIS A 83 -9.36 -11.61 1.27
CA HIS A 83 -10.77 -11.72 1.62
C HIS A 83 -11.52 -10.39 1.49
N PHE A 84 -10.94 -9.30 1.99
CA PHE A 84 -11.51 -7.96 1.78
C PHE A 84 -11.61 -7.62 0.29
N TRP A 85 -10.53 -7.91 -0.47
CA TRP A 85 -10.48 -7.60 -1.89
C TRP A 85 -11.51 -8.39 -2.70
N ASP A 86 -11.80 -9.64 -2.34
CA ASP A 86 -12.82 -10.46 -3.02
C ASP A 86 -14.24 -9.91 -2.86
N GLN A 87 -14.47 -9.04 -1.88
CA GLN A 87 -15.76 -8.37 -1.69
C GLN A 87 -15.94 -7.14 -2.59
N THR A 88 -14.91 -6.70 -3.31
CA THR A 88 -14.95 -5.49 -4.15
C THR A 88 -15.65 -5.70 -5.50
N THR A 89 -16.22 -6.88 -5.76
CA THR A 89 -16.94 -7.19 -7.01
C THR A 89 -17.96 -6.11 -7.42
N PRO A 90 -18.78 -5.52 -6.52
CA PRO A 90 -19.70 -4.45 -6.91
C PRO A 90 -18.98 -3.20 -7.46
N LEU A 91 -17.82 -2.84 -6.89
CA LEU A 91 -17.02 -1.70 -7.35
C LEU A 91 -16.42 -1.97 -8.73
N TRP A 92 -16.00 -3.22 -8.97
CA TRP A 92 -15.48 -3.64 -10.25
C TRP A 92 -16.54 -3.59 -11.36
N VAL A 93 -17.73 -4.11 -11.10
CA VAL A 93 -18.86 -4.07 -12.05
C VAL A 93 -19.22 -2.63 -12.42
N ASN A 94 -19.19 -1.72 -11.45
CA ASN A 94 -19.52 -0.31 -11.66
C ASN A 94 -18.36 0.51 -12.24
N GLY A 95 -17.12 -0.02 -12.28
CA GLY A 95 -15.94 0.72 -12.71
C GLY A 95 -15.49 1.82 -11.74
N ASP A 96 -15.86 1.70 -10.46
CA ASP A 96 -15.66 2.76 -9.45
C ASP A 96 -14.18 3.11 -9.20
N LEU A 97 -13.23 2.23 -9.57
CA LEU A 97 -11.79 2.41 -9.36
C LEU A 97 -11.01 2.69 -10.66
N ILE A 98 -11.67 2.74 -11.80
CA ILE A 98 -11.00 3.01 -13.10
C ILE A 98 -10.24 4.34 -13.03
N ASP A 99 -9.01 4.33 -13.58
CA ASP A 99 -8.09 5.48 -13.68
C ASP A 99 -7.62 6.08 -12.34
N LYS A 100 -7.95 5.47 -11.20
CA LYS A 100 -7.35 5.88 -9.93
C LYS A 100 -5.92 5.36 -9.81
N PRO A 101 -4.96 6.17 -9.36
CA PRO A 101 -3.60 5.72 -9.14
C PRO A 101 -3.52 4.83 -7.90
N ALA A 102 -2.69 3.78 -7.98
CA ALA A 102 -2.45 2.88 -6.87
C ALA A 102 -0.97 2.51 -6.76
N CYS A 103 -0.53 2.13 -5.58
CA CYS A 103 0.77 1.52 -5.35
C CYS A 103 0.64 0.37 -4.34
N VAL A 104 1.68 -0.45 -4.26
CA VAL A 104 1.72 -1.62 -3.37
C VAL A 104 2.93 -1.59 -2.45
N PHE A 105 2.84 -2.21 -1.27
CA PHE A 105 3.95 -2.33 -0.33
C PHE A 105 3.86 -3.63 0.48
N THR A 106 4.99 -4.13 0.95
CA THR A 106 5.06 -5.42 1.65
C THR A 106 6.15 -5.45 2.73
N SER A 107 6.05 -6.41 3.63
CA SER A 107 7.09 -6.72 4.61
C SER A 107 7.35 -8.22 4.65
N SER A 108 8.60 -8.63 4.85
CA SER A 108 8.97 -10.02 5.03
C SER A 108 9.96 -10.19 6.19
N SER A 109 10.11 -11.43 6.68
CA SER A 109 11.07 -11.75 7.73
C SER A 109 12.48 -12.05 7.19
N SER A 110 12.64 -12.20 5.87
CA SER A 110 13.92 -12.59 5.26
C SER A 110 14.15 -11.93 3.91
N MET A 111 15.43 -11.73 3.58
CA MET A 111 15.86 -11.37 2.23
C MET A 111 15.39 -12.46 1.23
N HIS A 112 14.99 -12.04 0.04
CA HIS A 112 14.50 -12.95 -1.02
C HIS A 112 13.33 -13.85 -0.58
N GLY A 113 12.55 -13.41 0.43
CA GLY A 113 11.43 -14.17 1.00
C GLY A 113 10.13 -14.10 0.17
N GLY A 114 10.15 -13.44 -0.99
CA GLY A 114 9.00 -13.29 -1.87
C GLY A 114 8.40 -11.88 -1.86
N GLN A 115 9.21 -10.85 -1.59
CA GLN A 115 8.78 -9.46 -1.59
C GLN A 115 8.21 -9.05 -2.95
N GLU A 116 8.99 -9.25 -4.04
CA GLU A 116 8.60 -8.87 -5.39
C GLU A 116 7.38 -9.65 -5.88
N THR A 117 7.32 -10.95 -5.60
CA THR A 117 6.16 -11.78 -5.99
C THR A 117 4.89 -11.34 -5.25
N THR A 118 5.00 -10.99 -3.97
CA THR A 118 3.87 -10.46 -3.19
C THR A 118 3.41 -9.11 -3.73
N LEU A 119 4.33 -8.19 -4.03
CA LEU A 119 4.00 -6.90 -4.66
C LEU A 119 3.29 -7.11 -6.00
N GLN A 120 3.84 -7.96 -6.88
CA GLN A 120 3.24 -8.25 -8.19
C GLN A 120 1.87 -8.93 -8.05
N SER A 121 1.69 -9.84 -7.08
CA SER A 121 0.39 -10.48 -6.83
C SER A 121 -0.68 -9.48 -6.43
N MET A 122 -0.32 -8.41 -5.69
CA MET A 122 -1.24 -7.33 -5.33
C MET A 122 -1.53 -6.40 -6.52
N MET A 123 -0.59 -6.21 -7.45
CA MET A 123 -0.83 -5.39 -8.64
C MET A 123 -1.91 -5.98 -9.56
N THR A 124 -1.98 -7.30 -9.67
CA THR A 124 -2.93 -7.99 -10.56
C THR A 124 -4.38 -7.60 -10.29
N PRO A 125 -4.92 -7.70 -9.06
CA PRO A 125 -6.29 -7.28 -8.79
C PRO A 125 -6.51 -5.76 -8.95
N LEU A 126 -5.50 -4.92 -8.72
CA LEU A 126 -5.59 -3.48 -8.99
C LEU A 126 -5.77 -3.20 -10.49
N LEU A 127 -5.01 -3.90 -11.33
CA LEU A 127 -5.15 -3.82 -12.80
C LEU A 127 -6.50 -4.34 -13.28
N HIS A 128 -7.07 -5.39 -12.66
CA HIS A 128 -8.43 -5.85 -12.95
C HIS A 128 -9.50 -4.78 -12.67
N HIS A 129 -9.27 -3.92 -11.69
CA HIS A 129 -10.13 -2.77 -11.40
C HIS A 129 -9.87 -1.56 -12.30
N GLY A 130 -8.94 -1.65 -13.26
CA GLY A 130 -8.59 -0.54 -14.15
C GLY A 130 -7.75 0.54 -13.49
N MET A 131 -7.12 0.26 -12.34
CA MET A 131 -6.27 1.24 -11.66
C MET A 131 -4.91 1.41 -12.34
N MET A 132 -4.32 2.60 -12.19
CA MET A 132 -2.97 2.90 -12.68
C MET A 132 -1.93 2.60 -11.61
N VAL A 133 -1.16 1.51 -11.78
CA VAL A 133 -0.18 1.07 -10.79
C VAL A 133 1.12 1.85 -10.90
N LEU A 134 1.59 2.42 -9.79
CA LEU A 134 2.80 3.22 -9.66
C LEU A 134 3.86 2.45 -8.84
N GLY A 135 5.08 2.41 -9.36
CA GLY A 135 6.25 1.94 -8.64
C GLY A 135 7.14 3.07 -8.13
N ILE A 136 8.33 2.74 -7.66
CA ILE A 136 9.38 3.67 -7.25
C ILE A 136 10.37 3.84 -8.41
N PRO A 137 10.60 5.07 -8.93
CA PRO A 137 11.51 5.27 -10.04
C PRO A 137 12.98 5.15 -9.61
N TYR A 138 13.85 4.68 -10.49
CA TYR A 138 15.28 4.57 -10.24
C TYR A 138 16.03 5.92 -10.09
N SER A 139 15.31 7.04 -10.19
CA SER A 139 15.83 8.34 -9.75
C SER A 139 15.96 8.46 -8.23
N GLU A 140 15.35 7.56 -7.47
CA GLU A 140 15.52 7.49 -6.01
C GLU A 140 16.83 6.74 -5.71
N PRO A 141 17.85 7.41 -5.17
CA PRO A 141 19.19 6.82 -5.01
C PRO A 141 19.20 5.64 -4.03
N GLU A 142 18.26 5.58 -3.10
CA GLU A 142 18.14 4.51 -2.12
C GLU A 142 17.86 3.15 -2.77
N LEU A 143 17.27 3.09 -3.98
CA LEU A 143 17.14 1.83 -4.73
C LEU A 143 18.48 1.22 -5.16
N HIS A 144 19.54 2.03 -5.26
CA HIS A 144 20.88 1.57 -5.62
C HIS A 144 21.75 1.23 -4.41
N THR A 145 21.38 1.69 -3.21
CA THR A 145 22.21 1.58 -2.02
C THR A 145 21.64 0.68 -0.93
N THR A 146 20.32 0.40 -0.97
CA THR A 146 19.68 -0.42 0.06
C THR A 146 20.31 -1.81 0.16
N GLN A 147 20.50 -2.26 1.40
CA GLN A 147 20.94 -3.62 1.74
C GLN A 147 19.83 -4.38 2.49
N SER A 148 18.60 -3.88 2.45
CA SER A 148 17.43 -4.45 3.08
C SER A 148 16.24 -4.38 2.13
N GLY A 149 15.08 -3.90 2.58
CA GLY A 149 13.92 -3.71 1.72
C GLY A 149 14.07 -2.56 0.73
N GLY A 150 13.10 -2.42 -0.14
CA GLY A 150 13.07 -1.42 -1.20
C GLY A 150 13.24 -2.04 -2.58
N THR A 151 12.21 -1.86 -3.41
CA THR A 151 12.19 -2.37 -4.79
C THR A 151 11.53 -1.33 -5.71
N PRO A 152 11.81 -1.35 -7.03
CA PRO A 152 11.12 -0.46 -7.97
C PRO A 152 9.62 -0.79 -8.10
N TYR A 153 9.21 -1.99 -7.71
CA TYR A 153 7.81 -2.43 -7.78
C TYR A 153 6.93 -1.89 -6.64
N GLY A 154 7.56 -1.49 -5.51
CA GLY A 154 6.87 -0.95 -4.35
C GLY A 154 7.78 -0.91 -3.12
N ALA A 155 7.35 -0.24 -2.07
CA ALA A 155 8.08 -0.21 -0.82
C ALA A 155 8.05 -1.59 -0.16
N SER A 156 9.20 -2.01 0.37
CA SER A 156 9.28 -3.26 1.11
C SER A 156 10.17 -3.11 2.33
N SER A 157 10.01 -3.96 3.32
CA SER A 157 10.93 -4.10 4.46
C SER A 157 11.30 -5.54 4.71
N VAL A 158 12.48 -5.73 5.29
CA VAL A 158 13.03 -7.04 5.64
C VAL A 158 13.41 -7.06 7.11
N GLY A 159 12.99 -8.10 7.82
CA GLY A 159 13.31 -8.32 9.22
C GLY A 159 12.10 -8.42 10.13
N GLN A 160 12.33 -8.95 11.32
CA GLN A 160 11.30 -9.09 12.35
C GLN A 160 11.35 -7.94 13.38
N GLU A 161 12.40 -7.15 13.35
CA GLU A 161 12.57 -6.00 14.23
C GLU A 161 11.57 -4.88 13.84
N PRO A 162 11.04 -4.16 14.83
CA PRO A 162 10.07 -3.11 14.57
C PRO A 162 10.68 -1.84 13.95
N SER A 163 11.97 -1.82 13.61
CA SER A 163 12.64 -0.65 13.05
C SER A 163 12.94 -0.81 11.57
N LEU A 164 12.38 0.07 10.75
CA LEU A 164 12.73 0.20 9.34
C LEU A 164 14.14 0.83 9.20
N THR A 165 14.88 0.42 8.17
CA THR A 165 16.13 1.11 7.81
C THR A 165 15.85 2.51 7.27
N ALA A 166 16.89 3.34 7.18
CA ALA A 166 16.77 4.69 6.64
C ALA A 166 16.30 4.67 5.17
N GLU A 167 16.82 3.73 4.37
CA GLU A 167 16.46 3.53 2.97
C GLU A 167 15.00 3.08 2.83
N GLU A 168 14.55 2.11 3.64
CA GLU A 168 13.16 1.65 3.64
C GLU A 168 12.18 2.79 3.98
N ILE A 169 12.52 3.63 4.96
CA ILE A 169 11.75 4.81 5.33
C ILE A 169 11.66 5.79 4.15
N ARG A 170 12.80 6.12 3.54
CA ARG A 170 12.88 7.06 2.41
C ARG A 170 12.06 6.57 1.24
N LEU A 171 12.24 5.31 0.82
CA LEU A 171 11.52 4.71 -0.31
C LEU A 171 10.00 4.66 -0.05
N ALA A 172 9.58 4.32 1.16
CA ALA A 172 8.17 4.34 1.54
C ALA A 172 7.56 5.76 1.47
N GLN A 173 8.28 6.76 1.99
CA GLN A 173 7.84 8.16 1.92
C GLN A 173 7.78 8.67 0.48
N GLN A 174 8.77 8.34 -0.35
CA GLN A 174 8.78 8.75 -1.76
C GLN A 174 7.65 8.08 -2.55
N LEU A 175 7.34 6.82 -2.27
CA LEU A 175 6.19 6.15 -2.88
C LEU A 175 4.87 6.85 -2.52
N GLY A 176 4.67 7.17 -1.25
CA GLY A 176 3.48 7.90 -0.78
C GLY A 176 3.35 9.29 -1.41
N LYS A 177 4.47 10.05 -1.46
CA LYS A 177 4.53 11.36 -2.10
C LYS A 177 4.21 11.28 -3.61
N ARG A 178 4.76 10.28 -4.31
CA ARG A 178 4.49 10.06 -5.73
C ARG A 178 3.02 9.75 -5.97
N LEU A 179 2.43 8.86 -5.16
CA LEU A 179 1.02 8.50 -5.25
C LEU A 179 0.12 9.75 -5.07
N ALA A 180 0.33 10.50 -3.99
CA ALA A 180 -0.43 11.71 -3.69
C ALA A 180 -0.30 12.79 -4.79
N THR A 181 0.91 13.00 -5.29
CA THR A 181 1.17 13.96 -6.38
C THR A 181 0.44 13.55 -7.66
N THR A 182 0.40 12.26 -7.98
CA THR A 182 -0.29 11.73 -9.16
C THR A 182 -1.80 11.85 -9.00
N ALA A 183 -2.35 11.42 -7.87
CA ALA A 183 -3.77 11.53 -7.57
C ALA A 183 -4.28 12.97 -7.64
N LYS A 184 -3.52 13.90 -7.04
CA LYS A 184 -3.85 15.32 -7.08
C LYS A 184 -3.88 15.92 -8.50
N LYS A 185 -2.92 15.52 -9.36
CA LYS A 185 -2.89 15.94 -10.77
C LYS A 185 -4.13 15.45 -11.53
N LEU A 186 -4.49 14.18 -11.35
CA LEU A 186 -5.65 13.59 -12.01
C LEU A 186 -6.97 14.21 -11.52
N LYS A 187 -7.10 14.46 -10.23
CA LYS A 187 -8.26 15.12 -9.63
C LYS A 187 -8.44 16.57 -10.14
N GLY A 188 -7.35 17.29 -10.36
CA GLY A 188 -7.38 18.67 -10.87
C GLY A 188 -7.63 18.77 -12.39
N SER A 189 -7.66 17.64 -13.09
CA SER A 189 -7.89 17.56 -14.54
C SER A 189 -9.34 17.16 -14.88
N GLN A 190 -10.17 16.89 -13.89
CA GLN A 190 -11.61 16.64 -13.98
C GLN A 190 -12.37 17.93 -13.68
#